data_d5f4eb07d8adc28aadd4da5323a44c51
#
_entry.id   d5f4eb07d8adc28aadd4da5323a44c51
#
_cell.length_a   1.000
_cell.length_b   1.000
_cell.length_c   1.000
_cell.angle_alpha   90.00
_cell.angle_beta   90.00
_cell.angle_gamma   90.00
#
_symmetry.space_group_name_H-M   'P 1'
#
loop_
_entity.id
_entity.type
_entity.pdbx_description
1 polymer ?
#
loop_
_entity_poly.entity_id
_entity_poly.type
_entity_poly.pdbx_seq_one_letter_code
_entity_poly.pdbx_strand_id
1 'polypeptide(L)'
;MPEARLEVNDALGERVVSIAKPQFEIGRRETNDLRLAGSEVSRDHAEITESGGRYLLRDRSSRYGTFVNGDQITERVIVHGDRIRLGRSGGAEMVFLVGDAEPVVERSTTTAIGDLRQIAALLEGLRALGSGRVLDDVLSLVLDSAIDVSGAERGFIMLASSTGELEFKLARGRGHVTLPGGSFATSRKIPEEVFRMGEPRLEADLLDGDLANVHMGTVALGIRNVLCMPLRLVRYVDKAEAVGEDRRIGVLYLDSREKGSLASSSTRAALETLAAEAAVAIENARLYRETMEKARMEQEMRIAAEIQQALLPKTNRVGAFFRAAASSLPCRSIGGDFYDYVDLPQAALGFALGDVAGKGPPAALLSAMMQGMFAAQAASSDSPSQAITRVNLALYRRGIESRFVTLMYGALRPDGQLTYCNAGHNPPLLVSARGDRVTRLETGGPIVGLFEGAKFDEETIALSPGDWIILFSDGVSEALSVAGEEYGEGRIVACAQRSASLDPPGLLHALFADVHEFTKGAAQSDDITAMVLQYEG
;
A
#
# COMPACT_ATOMS: atom_id res chain seq x y z
N MET A 1 55.49 12.02 14.07
CA MET A 1 54.56 10.89 14.19
C MET A 1 53.32 11.28 13.41
N PRO A 2 52.65 10.38 12.65
CA PRO A 2 51.44 10.76 11.95
C PRO A 2 50.39 11.22 12.99
N GLU A 3 49.83 12.38 12.78
CA GLU A 3 48.84 12.98 13.66
C GLU A 3 47.49 12.26 13.47
N ALA A 4 46.94 11.66 14.55
CA ALA A 4 45.65 11.01 14.51
C ALA A 4 44.56 12.00 14.90
N ARG A 5 43.40 11.90 14.25
CA ARG A 5 42.24 12.77 14.48
C ARG A 5 40.93 12.01 14.37
N LEU A 6 39.91 12.56 15.00
CA LEU A 6 38.52 12.12 14.90
C LEU A 6 37.71 13.19 14.19
N GLU A 7 37.00 12.82 13.12
CA GLU A 7 35.92 13.63 12.60
C GLU A 7 34.65 13.22 13.36
N VAL A 8 34.04 14.15 14.07
CA VAL A 8 32.95 13.90 15.03
C VAL A 8 31.71 14.55 14.54
N ASN A 9 30.61 13.78 14.52
CA ASN A 9 29.27 14.27 14.27
C ASN A 9 28.36 13.90 15.45
N ASP A 10 27.91 14.92 16.20
CA ASP A 10 27.00 14.77 17.34
C ASP A 10 25.98 15.92 17.39
N ALA A 11 25.18 16.00 18.45
CA ALA A 11 24.19 17.06 18.64
C ALA A 11 24.80 18.50 18.73
N LEU A 12 26.11 18.64 18.83
CA LEU A 12 26.82 19.93 18.78
C LEU A 12 27.30 20.28 17.35
N GLY A 13 27.08 19.40 16.38
CA GLY A 13 27.49 19.57 14.99
C GLY A 13 28.77 18.80 14.61
N GLU A 14 29.23 19.02 13.39
CA GLU A 14 30.44 18.40 12.86
C GLU A 14 31.69 19.17 13.29
N ARG A 15 32.73 18.45 13.77
CA ARG A 15 34.02 18.99 14.12
C ARG A 15 35.13 17.97 14.02
N VAL A 16 36.36 18.44 13.84
CA VAL A 16 37.57 17.61 13.83
C VAL A 16 38.32 17.80 15.14
N VAL A 17 38.71 16.70 15.80
CA VAL A 17 39.42 16.73 17.07
C VAL A 17 40.70 15.88 16.96
N SER A 18 41.87 16.48 17.21
CA SER A 18 43.15 15.77 17.18
C SER A 18 43.34 14.94 18.44
N ILE A 19 43.87 13.71 18.29
CA ILE A 19 44.23 12.83 19.39
C ILE A 19 45.67 13.18 19.80
N ALA A 20 45.79 14.15 20.68
CA ALA A 20 47.10 14.71 21.10
C ALA A 20 47.74 14.01 22.31
N LYS A 21 47.05 13.03 22.92
CA LYS A 21 47.48 12.33 24.12
C LYS A 21 47.56 10.82 23.89
N PRO A 22 48.53 10.12 24.54
CA PRO A 22 48.61 8.64 24.45
C PRO A 22 47.38 7.92 24.98
N GLN A 23 46.63 8.54 25.88
CA GLN A 23 45.34 8.08 26.37
C GLN A 23 44.33 9.21 26.19
N PHE A 24 43.30 8.97 25.38
CA PHE A 24 42.32 9.94 24.95
C PHE A 24 40.92 9.49 25.38
N GLU A 25 40.32 10.21 26.30
CA GLU A 25 39.04 9.85 26.93
C GLU A 25 37.84 10.49 26.18
N ILE A 26 36.78 9.68 25.96
CA ILE A 26 35.61 10.08 25.20
C ILE A 26 34.35 9.85 26.03
N GLY A 27 33.48 10.85 26.12
CA GLY A 27 32.21 10.70 26.83
C GLY A 27 31.49 12.03 27.06
N ARG A 28 30.41 12.00 27.84
CA ARG A 28 29.56 13.16 28.07
C ARG A 28 30.10 14.08 29.21
N ARG A 29 31.06 13.63 30.01
CA ARG A 29 31.62 14.42 31.11
C ARG A 29 32.50 15.53 30.57
N GLU A 30 32.49 16.70 31.23
CA GLU A 30 33.28 17.86 30.82
C GLU A 30 34.82 17.67 30.96
N THR A 31 35.24 16.71 31.76
CA THR A 31 36.66 16.39 31.99
C THR A 31 37.25 15.46 30.92
N ASN A 32 36.43 14.87 30.02
CA ASN A 32 36.93 14.02 28.94
C ASN A 32 37.63 14.87 27.87
N ASP A 33 38.61 14.29 27.19
CA ASP A 33 39.33 14.93 26.09
C ASP A 33 38.41 15.23 24.91
N LEU A 34 37.43 14.34 24.65
CA LEU A 34 36.35 14.57 23.70
C LEU A 34 35.01 14.51 24.43
N ARG A 35 34.42 15.68 24.64
CA ARG A 35 33.07 15.78 25.16
C ARG A 35 32.07 15.65 24.01
N LEU A 36 31.12 14.70 24.13
CA LEU A 36 30.05 14.44 23.17
C LEU A 36 28.69 14.72 23.79
N ALA A 37 27.80 15.30 22.99
CA ALA A 37 26.41 15.52 23.37
C ALA A 37 25.53 14.40 22.78
N GLY A 38 24.83 13.67 23.66
CA GLY A 38 23.88 12.62 23.24
C GLY A 38 23.29 11.89 24.44
N SER A 39 22.02 11.56 24.40
CA SER A 39 21.33 10.86 25.50
C SER A 39 21.84 9.44 25.71
N GLU A 40 22.44 8.84 24.71
CA GLU A 40 23.00 7.48 24.72
C GLU A 40 24.50 7.44 25.01
N VAL A 41 25.18 8.59 25.08
CA VAL A 41 26.59 8.67 25.44
C VAL A 41 26.76 8.65 26.96
N SER A 42 27.51 7.68 27.50
CA SER A 42 27.84 7.56 28.93
C SER A 42 28.77 8.69 29.36
N ARG A 43 28.85 8.98 30.67
CA ARG A 43 29.74 10.00 31.23
C ARG A 43 31.19 9.75 30.83
N ASP A 44 31.67 8.52 31.00
CA ASP A 44 32.93 7.99 30.53
C ASP A 44 32.57 6.81 29.63
N HIS A 45 32.61 7.00 28.29
CA HIS A 45 32.03 6.03 27.37
C HIS A 45 33.07 5.10 26.76
N ALA A 46 34.13 5.68 26.22
CA ALA A 46 35.20 4.94 25.56
C ALA A 46 36.54 5.65 25.76
N GLU A 47 37.65 4.96 25.51
CA GLU A 47 38.99 5.52 25.49
C GLU A 47 39.76 5.01 24.26
N ILE A 48 40.60 5.87 23.71
CA ILE A 48 41.56 5.49 22.67
C ILE A 48 42.97 5.55 23.32
N THR A 49 43.70 4.42 23.21
CA THR A 49 45.08 4.35 23.70
C THR A 49 46.02 4.16 22.52
N GLU A 50 47.06 4.99 22.43
CA GLU A 50 48.12 4.88 21.41
C GLU A 50 49.34 4.16 21.98
N SER A 51 49.81 3.13 21.27
CA SER A 51 51.04 2.42 21.62
C SER A 51 51.76 1.95 20.37
N GLY A 52 52.96 2.49 20.13
CA GLY A 52 53.79 2.07 18.98
C GLY A 52 53.18 2.34 17.62
N GLY A 53 52.40 3.41 17.46
CA GLY A 53 51.71 3.78 16.24
C GLY A 53 50.41 2.99 15.97
N ARG A 54 49.95 2.22 16.96
CA ARG A 54 48.64 1.53 16.90
C ARG A 54 47.69 2.18 17.87
N TYR A 55 46.44 2.33 17.45
CA TYR A 55 45.38 2.93 18.24
C TYR A 55 44.38 1.86 18.65
N LEU A 56 44.19 1.67 19.97
CA LEU A 56 43.27 0.73 20.56
C LEU A 56 42.07 1.49 21.14
N LEU A 57 40.89 1.26 20.59
CA LEU A 57 39.63 1.77 21.13
C LEU A 57 39.06 0.75 22.11
N ARG A 58 38.71 1.17 23.33
CA ARG A 58 38.13 0.34 24.38
C ARG A 58 36.85 0.99 24.92
N ASP A 59 35.80 0.18 25.03
CA ASP A 59 34.54 0.58 25.71
C ASP A 59 34.76 0.58 27.23
N ARG A 60 34.34 1.63 27.93
CA ARG A 60 34.44 1.77 29.38
C ARG A 60 33.18 1.35 30.12
N SER A 61 32.65 0.18 29.80
CA SER A 61 31.38 -0.37 30.33
C SER A 61 30.21 0.60 30.10
N SER A 62 30.14 1.12 28.91
CA SER A 62 29.11 2.08 28.54
C SER A 62 27.72 1.45 28.55
N ARG A 63 26.67 2.26 28.82
CA ARG A 63 25.30 1.75 28.94
C ARG A 63 24.73 1.22 27.63
N TYR A 64 25.11 1.80 26.49
CA TYR A 64 24.53 1.49 25.16
C TYR A 64 25.54 0.93 24.18
N GLY A 65 26.79 0.74 24.58
CA GLY A 65 27.87 0.10 23.82
C GLY A 65 28.60 1.02 22.85
N THR A 66 29.81 0.58 22.48
CA THR A 66 30.67 1.18 21.45
C THR A 66 30.68 0.26 20.24
N PHE A 67 30.58 0.82 19.06
CA PHE A 67 30.51 0.08 17.80
C PHE A 67 31.60 0.58 16.85
N VAL A 68 32.25 -0.34 16.12
CA VAL A 68 33.19 -0.02 15.04
C VAL A 68 32.75 -0.71 13.77
N ASN A 69 32.47 0.06 12.71
CA ASN A 69 31.96 -0.42 11.43
C ASN A 69 30.65 -1.25 11.54
N GLY A 70 29.82 -0.96 12.56
CA GLY A 70 28.57 -1.66 12.85
C GLY A 70 28.68 -2.78 13.88
N ASP A 71 29.87 -3.31 14.19
CA ASP A 71 30.10 -4.36 15.18
C ASP A 71 30.26 -3.78 16.58
N GLN A 72 29.54 -4.33 17.56
CA GLN A 72 29.73 -3.96 18.96
C GLN A 72 31.04 -4.51 19.48
N ILE A 73 31.84 -3.65 20.16
CA ILE A 73 33.17 -4.00 20.67
C ILE A 73 33.27 -3.78 22.17
N THR A 74 34.15 -4.54 22.81
CA THR A 74 34.71 -4.23 24.15
C THR A 74 36.07 -3.54 24.01
N GLU A 75 36.88 -4.06 23.07
CA GLU A 75 38.12 -3.41 22.62
C GLU A 75 38.45 -3.82 21.18
N ARG A 76 39.05 -2.89 20.41
CA ARG A 76 39.44 -3.14 19.01
C ARG A 76 40.56 -2.19 18.60
N VAL A 77 41.53 -2.71 17.84
CA VAL A 77 42.50 -1.86 17.14
C VAL A 77 41.77 -1.18 15.98
N ILE A 78 41.83 0.16 16.00
CA ILE A 78 41.20 0.99 14.95
C ILE A 78 42.25 1.43 13.94
N VAL A 79 41.81 1.47 12.66
CA VAL A 79 42.63 1.88 11.52
C VAL A 79 42.00 3.07 10.78
N HIS A 80 42.80 3.72 9.93
CA HIS A 80 42.33 4.86 9.15
C HIS A 80 41.04 4.54 8.38
N GLY A 81 40.02 5.38 8.55
CA GLY A 81 38.69 5.24 7.92
C GLY A 81 37.68 4.45 8.74
N ASP A 82 38.05 3.89 9.91
CA ASP A 82 37.09 3.21 10.77
C ASP A 82 36.02 4.16 11.30
N ARG A 83 34.76 3.75 11.19
CA ARG A 83 33.61 4.47 11.73
C ARG A 83 33.29 3.97 13.11
N ILE A 84 33.33 4.89 14.07
CA ILE A 84 33.07 4.63 15.49
C ILE A 84 31.71 5.24 15.83
N ARG A 85 30.83 4.45 16.45
CA ARG A 85 29.55 4.93 16.96
C ARG A 85 29.42 4.60 18.44
N LEU A 86 29.03 5.62 19.24
CA LEU A 86 28.75 5.48 20.67
C LEU A 86 27.25 5.54 20.92
N GLY A 87 26.67 4.41 21.34
CA GLY A 87 25.22 4.27 21.49
C GLY A 87 24.54 3.59 20.29
N ARG A 88 23.21 3.36 20.37
CA ARG A 88 22.45 2.60 19.35
C ARG A 88 21.89 3.49 18.24
N SER A 89 21.05 4.46 18.57
CA SER A 89 20.32 5.27 17.58
C SER A 89 20.30 6.77 17.83
N GLY A 90 20.72 7.22 19.00
CA GLY A 90 20.77 8.64 19.41
C GLY A 90 22.14 9.05 19.97
N GLY A 91 23.17 8.32 19.60
CA GLY A 91 24.56 8.54 20.06
C GLY A 91 25.35 9.45 19.12
N ALA A 92 26.68 9.48 19.31
CA ALA A 92 27.61 10.22 18.47
C ALA A 92 28.29 9.28 17.47
N GLU A 93 28.55 9.78 16.25
CA GLU A 93 29.32 9.09 15.23
C GLU A 93 30.66 9.80 14.99
N MET A 94 31.70 9.02 14.74
CA MET A 94 33.05 9.52 14.51
C MET A 94 33.77 8.69 13.46
N VAL A 95 34.67 9.33 12.70
CA VAL A 95 35.59 8.65 11.79
C VAL A 95 37.01 8.85 12.29
N PHE A 96 37.75 7.75 12.40
CA PHE A 96 39.14 7.78 12.83
C PHE A 96 40.09 7.93 11.64
N LEU A 97 40.99 8.93 11.68
CA LEU A 97 41.91 9.25 10.62
C LEU A 97 43.36 9.33 11.15
N VAL A 98 44.32 8.73 10.41
CA VAL A 98 45.75 8.77 10.73
C VAL A 98 46.52 9.14 9.46
N GLY A 99 47.43 10.13 9.55
CA GLY A 99 48.33 10.52 8.49
C GLY A 99 48.34 12.03 8.20
N ASP A 100 49.48 12.54 7.70
CA ASP A 100 49.66 13.92 7.30
C ASP A 100 48.82 14.21 6.04
N ALA A 101 47.85 15.09 6.14
CA ALA A 101 47.28 15.78 5.01
C ALA A 101 47.33 17.27 5.30
N GLU A 102 48.37 17.92 4.82
CA GLU A 102 48.30 19.35 4.53
C GLU A 102 47.19 19.59 3.49
N PRO A 103 46.42 20.68 3.62
CA PRO A 103 45.43 21.01 2.60
C PRO A 103 46.13 21.56 1.36
N VAL A 104 46.53 20.69 0.44
CA VAL A 104 46.86 21.12 -0.92
C VAL A 104 45.56 21.43 -1.62
N VAL A 105 45.33 22.71 -1.80
CA VAL A 105 44.35 23.24 -2.73
C VAL A 105 44.77 22.87 -4.16
N GLU A 106 44.41 21.67 -4.60
CA GLU A 106 44.23 21.36 -6.02
C GLU A 106 42.76 21.08 -6.28
N ARG A 107 42.07 22.14 -6.67
CA ARG A 107 40.77 22.02 -7.35
C ARG A 107 41.03 21.34 -8.69
N SER A 108 40.79 20.01 -8.75
CA SER A 108 40.47 19.34 -10.01
C SER A 108 40.12 17.86 -9.80
N THR A 109 38.99 17.45 -10.30
CA THR A 109 38.53 16.08 -10.67
C THR A 109 38.31 15.03 -9.58
N THR A 110 39.03 15.04 -8.46
CA THR A 110 38.86 14.03 -7.39
C THR A 110 37.67 14.33 -6.47
N THR A 111 37.30 15.60 -6.34
CA THR A 111 36.16 16.07 -5.54
C THR A 111 34.84 15.58 -6.14
N ALA A 112 34.68 15.66 -7.48
CA ALA A 112 33.46 15.21 -8.17
C ALA A 112 33.17 13.71 -7.99
N ILE A 113 34.20 12.85 -7.94
CA ILE A 113 34.05 11.40 -7.69
C ILE A 113 33.77 11.12 -6.21
N GLY A 114 34.31 11.94 -5.30
CA GLY A 114 34.01 11.89 -3.87
C GLY A 114 32.54 12.26 -3.59
N ASP A 115 32.07 13.34 -4.21
CA ASP A 115 30.71 13.84 -4.09
C ASP A 115 29.69 12.86 -4.69
N LEU A 116 30.01 12.19 -5.81
CA LEU A 116 29.16 11.13 -6.41
C LEU A 116 29.05 9.90 -5.51
N ARG A 117 30.12 9.49 -4.82
CA ARG A 117 30.06 8.41 -3.81
C ARG A 117 29.24 8.80 -2.58
N GLN A 118 29.31 10.06 -2.18
CA GLN A 118 28.53 10.60 -1.07
C GLN A 118 27.05 10.69 -1.43
N ILE A 119 26.73 11.05 -2.66
CA ILE A 119 25.36 11.03 -3.22
C ILE A 119 24.82 9.60 -3.29
N ALA A 120 25.61 8.63 -3.77
CA ALA A 120 25.23 7.23 -3.80
C ALA A 120 24.96 6.69 -2.37
N ALA A 121 25.78 7.05 -1.40
CA ALA A 121 25.60 6.67 0.00
C ALA A 121 24.37 7.34 0.65
N LEU A 122 24.06 8.60 0.28
CA LEU A 122 22.85 9.29 0.72
C LEU A 122 21.60 8.70 0.06
N LEU A 123 21.65 8.30 -1.21
CA LEU A 123 20.59 7.61 -1.90
C LEU A 123 20.33 6.20 -1.33
N GLU A 124 21.38 5.51 -0.86
CA GLU A 124 21.24 4.28 -0.07
C GLU A 124 20.61 4.51 1.30
N GLY A 125 20.98 5.59 1.98
CA GLY A 125 20.37 5.99 3.26
C GLY A 125 18.89 6.35 3.12
N LEU A 126 18.48 6.98 2.04
CA LEU A 126 17.10 7.30 1.72
C LEU A 126 16.25 6.05 1.42
N ARG A 127 16.84 4.95 0.99
CA ARG A 127 16.18 3.64 0.86
C ARG A 127 15.64 3.11 2.20
N ALA A 128 16.18 3.58 3.31
CA ALA A 128 15.82 3.12 4.66
C ALA A 128 14.73 3.96 5.35
N LEU A 129 14.34 5.11 4.81
CA LEU A 129 13.40 6.03 5.43
C LEU A 129 12.01 5.95 4.77
N GLY A 130 11.12 5.17 5.40
CA GLY A 130 9.74 4.94 4.98
C GLY A 130 8.79 6.11 5.22
N SER A 131 8.95 7.25 4.54
CA SER A 131 7.96 8.31 4.57
C SER A 131 7.52 8.72 3.15
N GLY A 132 6.26 9.13 2.98
CA GLY A 132 5.68 9.54 1.69
C GLY A 132 6.35 10.78 1.03
N ARG A 133 7.41 11.31 1.64
CA ARG A 133 8.26 12.40 1.11
C ARG A 133 9.49 11.90 0.37
N VAL A 134 9.74 10.59 0.35
CA VAL A 134 10.98 10.00 -0.19
C VAL A 134 11.25 10.41 -1.65
N LEU A 135 10.23 10.48 -2.49
CA LEU A 135 10.43 10.86 -3.90
C LEU A 135 10.83 12.33 -4.04
N ASP A 136 10.17 13.25 -3.34
CA ASP A 136 10.47 14.69 -3.43
C ASP A 136 11.85 15.00 -2.84
N ASP A 137 12.24 14.30 -1.78
CA ASP A 137 13.57 14.42 -1.17
C ASP A 137 14.67 13.91 -2.13
N VAL A 138 14.44 12.77 -2.81
CA VAL A 138 15.35 12.24 -3.85
C VAL A 138 15.49 13.21 -5.01
N LEU A 139 14.37 13.76 -5.51
CA LEU A 139 14.39 14.73 -6.61
C LEU A 139 15.15 16.01 -6.22
N SER A 140 14.95 16.49 -4.99
CA SER A 140 15.66 17.65 -4.45
C SER A 140 17.16 17.40 -4.38
N LEU A 141 17.58 16.27 -3.83
CA LEU A 141 18.99 15.90 -3.69
C LEU A 141 19.68 15.75 -5.04
N VAL A 142 19.03 15.08 -6.00
CA VAL A 142 19.55 14.90 -7.36
C VAL A 142 19.77 16.26 -8.04
N LEU A 143 18.77 17.17 -7.94
CA LEU A 143 18.88 18.50 -8.53
C LEU A 143 19.95 19.36 -7.88
N ASP A 144 19.99 19.39 -6.56
CA ASP A 144 20.99 20.16 -5.81
C ASP A 144 22.40 19.66 -6.18
N SER A 145 22.62 18.35 -6.19
CA SER A 145 23.89 17.75 -6.58
C SER A 145 24.27 18.03 -8.04
N ALA A 146 23.29 17.96 -8.95
CA ALA A 146 23.53 18.26 -10.35
C ALA A 146 23.91 19.74 -10.56
N ILE A 147 23.27 20.66 -9.84
CA ILE A 147 23.56 22.10 -9.87
C ILE A 147 24.96 22.37 -9.29
N ASP A 148 25.29 21.76 -8.15
CA ASP A 148 26.59 21.97 -7.48
C ASP A 148 27.75 21.43 -8.34
N VAL A 149 27.62 20.21 -8.91
CA VAL A 149 28.64 19.60 -9.76
C VAL A 149 28.82 20.34 -11.09
N SER A 150 27.74 20.83 -11.69
CA SER A 150 27.77 21.50 -13.00
C SER A 150 28.07 23.00 -12.89
N GLY A 151 27.81 23.62 -11.74
CA GLY A 151 27.79 25.08 -11.61
C GLY A 151 26.60 25.75 -12.32
N ALA A 152 25.57 24.99 -12.67
CA ALA A 152 24.33 25.52 -13.25
C ALA A 152 23.67 26.55 -12.31
N GLU A 153 22.92 27.48 -12.88
CA GLU A 153 22.15 28.44 -12.07
C GLU A 153 20.87 27.81 -11.55
N ARG A 154 20.27 26.91 -12.34
CA ARG A 154 19.03 26.21 -11.99
C ARG A 154 18.88 24.92 -12.79
N GLY A 155 17.96 24.07 -12.31
CA GLY A 155 17.62 22.83 -12.97
C GLY A 155 16.21 22.39 -12.64
N PHE A 156 15.71 21.43 -13.42
CA PHE A 156 14.45 20.77 -13.14
C PHE A 156 14.48 19.29 -13.56
N ILE A 157 13.59 18.51 -12.99
CA ILE A 157 13.32 17.13 -13.38
C ILE A 157 11.89 17.02 -13.92
N MET A 158 11.78 16.37 -15.08
CA MET A 158 10.51 15.89 -15.61
C MET A 158 10.53 14.37 -15.62
N LEU A 159 9.43 13.75 -15.20
CA LEU A 159 9.25 12.29 -15.20
C LEU A 159 8.14 11.89 -16.17
N ALA A 160 8.28 10.73 -16.78
CA ALA A 160 7.25 10.17 -17.64
C ALA A 160 6.03 9.74 -16.82
N SER A 161 4.84 10.16 -17.28
CA SER A 161 3.56 9.66 -16.78
C SER A 161 3.26 8.25 -17.27
N SER A 162 2.17 7.66 -16.82
CA SER A 162 1.66 6.38 -17.33
C SER A 162 1.29 6.42 -18.82
N THR A 163 1.00 7.60 -19.37
CA THR A 163 0.71 7.82 -20.79
C THR A 163 1.98 8.03 -21.63
N GLY A 164 3.17 8.09 -21.01
CA GLY A 164 4.44 8.34 -21.69
C GLY A 164 4.76 9.82 -21.93
N GLU A 165 3.93 10.74 -21.46
CA GLU A 165 4.17 12.18 -21.53
C GLU A 165 5.05 12.65 -20.38
N LEU A 166 5.92 13.66 -20.64
CA LEU A 166 6.74 14.26 -19.59
C LEU A 166 5.95 15.24 -18.73
N GLU A 167 5.92 14.96 -17.45
CA GLU A 167 5.34 15.83 -16.41
C GLU A 167 6.44 16.51 -15.61
N PHE A 168 6.30 17.81 -15.40
CA PHE A 168 7.17 18.57 -14.50
C PHE A 168 6.97 18.11 -13.04
N LYS A 169 8.07 17.82 -12.33
CA LYS A 169 8.02 17.38 -10.95
C LYS A 169 8.63 18.38 -9.97
N LEU A 170 9.83 18.85 -10.22
CA LEU A 170 10.54 19.77 -9.32
C LEU A 170 11.51 20.66 -10.08
N ALA A 171 11.68 21.92 -9.62
CA ALA A 171 12.75 22.80 -10.04
C ALA A 171 13.49 23.37 -8.83
N ARG A 172 14.81 23.49 -8.99
CA ARG A 172 15.73 24.04 -7.98
C ARG A 172 16.67 25.06 -8.60
N GLY A 173 17.08 26.04 -7.82
CA GLY A 173 18.10 27.01 -8.15
C GLY A 173 19.33 26.86 -7.27
N ARG A 174 20.42 27.53 -7.65
CA ARG A 174 21.66 27.62 -6.88
C ARG A 174 21.37 28.03 -5.43
N GLY A 175 22.05 27.39 -4.47
CA GLY A 175 21.78 27.59 -3.04
C GLY A 175 20.60 26.77 -2.51
N HIS A 176 20.23 25.71 -3.18
CA HIS A 176 19.22 24.71 -2.78
C HIS A 176 17.81 25.32 -2.60
N VAL A 177 17.46 26.30 -3.44
CA VAL A 177 16.17 27.00 -3.39
C VAL A 177 15.18 26.30 -4.32
N THR A 178 14.00 25.92 -3.80
CA THR A 178 12.90 25.41 -4.63
C THR A 178 12.28 26.54 -5.43
N LEU A 179 12.19 26.35 -6.74
CA LEU A 179 11.59 27.33 -7.66
C LEU A 179 10.13 26.96 -7.96
N PRO A 180 9.20 27.95 -8.03
CA PRO A 180 7.81 27.65 -8.35
C PRO A 180 7.69 27.10 -9.77
N GLY A 181 6.98 25.99 -9.94
CA GLY A 181 6.81 25.30 -11.23
C GLY A 181 6.20 26.17 -12.34
N GLY A 182 5.33 27.12 -11.99
CA GLY A 182 4.72 28.06 -12.95
C GLY A 182 5.68 29.11 -13.51
N SER A 183 6.84 29.34 -12.90
CA SER A 183 7.85 30.31 -13.37
C SER A 183 8.92 29.68 -14.30
N PHE A 184 8.84 28.37 -14.53
CA PHE A 184 9.74 27.67 -15.45
C PHE A 184 9.18 27.71 -16.89
N ALA A 185 9.19 28.90 -17.50
CA ALA A 185 8.79 29.10 -18.90
C ALA A 185 9.90 28.68 -19.88
N THR A 186 10.52 27.50 -19.69
CA THR A 186 11.48 26.98 -20.64
C THR A 186 10.80 26.22 -21.78
N SER A 187 11.44 26.19 -22.95
CA SER A 187 10.97 25.39 -24.07
C SER A 187 10.96 23.90 -23.70
N ARG A 188 9.82 23.24 -23.83
CA ARG A 188 9.70 21.78 -23.64
C ARG A 188 10.38 20.97 -24.74
N LYS A 189 10.80 21.60 -25.85
CA LYS A 189 11.37 20.94 -27.01
C LYS A 189 12.63 20.13 -26.67
N ILE A 190 13.59 20.72 -25.93
CA ILE A 190 14.84 20.03 -25.56
C ILE A 190 14.56 18.84 -24.65
N PRO A 191 13.82 18.96 -23.53
CA PRO A 191 13.42 17.83 -22.70
C PRO A 191 12.72 16.70 -23.47
N GLU A 192 11.73 17.03 -24.30
CA GLU A 192 10.96 16.04 -25.07
C GLU A 192 11.83 15.34 -26.13
N GLU A 193 12.75 16.06 -26.77
CA GLU A 193 13.69 15.48 -27.73
C GLU A 193 14.68 14.53 -27.04
N VAL A 194 15.28 14.95 -25.91
CA VAL A 194 16.19 14.11 -25.12
C VAL A 194 15.48 12.86 -24.61
N PHE A 195 14.24 13.00 -24.14
CA PHE A 195 13.45 11.86 -23.70
C PHE A 195 13.15 10.89 -24.85
N ARG A 196 12.79 11.41 -26.03
CA ARG A 196 12.50 10.60 -27.22
C ARG A 196 13.74 9.92 -27.80
N MET A 197 14.87 10.67 -27.93
CA MET A 197 16.11 10.15 -28.50
C MET A 197 16.89 9.26 -27.53
N GLY A 198 16.77 9.58 -26.23
CA GLY A 198 17.53 8.91 -25.18
C GLY A 198 19.01 9.32 -25.15
N GLU A 199 19.41 10.40 -25.78
CA GLU A 199 20.78 10.91 -25.82
C GLU A 199 20.89 12.24 -25.08
N PRO A 200 22.01 12.48 -24.34
CA PRO A 200 22.27 13.75 -23.72
C PRO A 200 22.40 14.87 -24.76
N ARG A 201 21.85 16.05 -24.45
CA ARG A 201 21.98 17.23 -25.28
C ARG A 201 22.64 18.37 -24.53
N LEU A 202 23.71 18.91 -25.11
CA LEU A 202 24.43 20.07 -24.64
C LEU A 202 24.34 21.20 -25.67
N GLU A 203 23.83 22.36 -25.27
CA GLU A 203 23.86 23.60 -26.06
C GLU A 203 24.76 24.61 -25.36
N ALA A 204 25.92 24.89 -25.95
CA ALA A 204 26.93 25.76 -25.33
C ALA A 204 26.60 27.24 -25.43
N ASP A 205 25.86 27.67 -26.47
CA ASP A 205 25.33 29.03 -26.62
C ASP A 205 24.07 29.04 -27.48
N LEU A 206 22.92 29.22 -26.86
CA LEU A 206 21.60 29.28 -27.54
C LEU A 206 21.41 30.56 -28.35
N LEU A 207 22.29 31.56 -28.17
CA LEU A 207 22.26 32.82 -28.93
C LEU A 207 23.04 32.76 -30.25
N ASP A 208 23.81 31.72 -30.49
CA ASP A 208 24.59 31.54 -31.73
C ASP A 208 23.73 30.93 -32.84
N GLY A 209 23.57 31.65 -33.94
CA GLY A 209 22.99 31.17 -35.17
C GLY A 209 21.49 30.88 -35.17
N ASP A 210 21.04 29.87 -35.93
CA ASP A 210 19.64 29.50 -36.13
C ASP A 210 18.94 28.95 -34.86
N LEU A 211 19.70 28.54 -33.83
CA LEU A 211 19.18 28.01 -32.58
C LEU A 211 18.35 29.03 -31.81
N ALA A 212 18.67 30.32 -31.89
CA ALA A 212 17.92 31.40 -31.24
C ALA A 212 16.45 31.46 -31.70
N ASN A 213 16.20 31.17 -32.97
CA ASN A 213 14.86 31.17 -33.56
C ASN A 213 14.05 29.91 -33.16
N VAL A 214 14.71 28.80 -32.91
CA VAL A 214 14.08 27.52 -32.52
C VAL A 214 13.67 27.50 -31.05
N HIS A 215 14.43 28.21 -30.19
CA HIS A 215 14.26 28.19 -28.72
C HIS A 215 13.95 29.57 -28.15
N MET A 216 13.14 30.39 -28.85
CA MET A 216 12.81 31.77 -28.46
C MET A 216 12.36 31.94 -26.99
N GLY A 217 11.58 30.98 -26.44
CA GLY A 217 11.14 31.03 -25.04
C GLY A 217 12.29 30.90 -24.03
N THR A 218 13.30 30.10 -24.34
CA THR A 218 14.49 29.91 -23.49
C THR A 218 15.43 31.11 -23.62
N VAL A 219 15.62 31.60 -24.82
CA VAL A 219 16.43 32.79 -25.14
C VAL A 219 15.86 34.05 -24.49
N ALA A 220 14.53 34.22 -24.48
CA ALA A 220 13.86 35.36 -23.84
C ALA A 220 14.12 35.45 -22.32
N LEU A 221 14.49 34.33 -21.67
CA LEU A 221 14.89 34.27 -20.27
C LEU A 221 16.38 34.55 -20.03
N GLY A 222 17.13 34.87 -21.10
CA GLY A 222 18.58 35.13 -21.03
C GLY A 222 19.43 33.86 -20.86
N ILE A 223 18.85 32.67 -21.04
CA ILE A 223 19.56 31.41 -20.93
C ILE A 223 20.43 31.24 -22.17
N ARG A 224 21.70 30.93 -21.93
CA ARG A 224 22.70 30.71 -23.00
C ARG A 224 23.15 29.26 -23.08
N ASN A 225 23.26 28.59 -21.94
CA ASN A 225 23.82 27.26 -21.84
C ASN A 225 22.78 26.30 -21.28
N VAL A 226 22.58 25.15 -21.94
CA VAL A 226 21.63 24.11 -21.53
C VAL A 226 22.30 22.75 -21.59
N LEU A 227 22.12 21.97 -20.56
CA LEU A 227 22.47 20.56 -20.52
C LEU A 227 21.24 19.74 -20.11
N CYS A 228 20.82 18.82 -20.95
CA CYS A 228 19.70 17.94 -20.67
C CYS A 228 20.14 16.48 -20.77
N MET A 229 19.90 15.71 -19.71
CA MET A 229 20.27 14.32 -19.57
C MET A 229 19.04 13.43 -19.50
N PRO A 230 18.98 12.29 -20.22
CA PRO A 230 17.93 11.30 -20.04
C PRO A 230 18.15 10.53 -18.74
N LEU A 231 17.08 10.31 -17.98
CA LEU A 231 17.07 9.41 -16.83
C LEU A 231 16.71 8.00 -17.33
N ARG A 232 17.69 7.11 -17.38
CA ARG A 232 17.57 5.76 -17.96
C ARG A 232 17.74 4.69 -16.90
N LEU A 233 16.88 3.66 -16.95
CA LEU A 233 17.03 2.44 -16.17
C LEU A 233 17.76 1.39 -17.00
N VAL A 234 18.99 1.10 -16.66
CA VAL A 234 19.73 -0.01 -17.25
C VAL A 234 19.32 -1.30 -16.55
N ARG A 235 18.63 -2.19 -17.25
CA ARG A 235 18.36 -3.54 -16.75
C ARG A 235 19.54 -4.45 -17.09
N TYR A 236 20.18 -5.00 -16.08
CA TYR A 236 21.05 -6.15 -16.25
C TYR A 236 20.17 -7.37 -16.52
N VAL A 237 20.26 -7.93 -17.71
CA VAL A 237 19.55 -9.16 -18.09
C VAL A 237 20.56 -10.30 -18.09
N ASP A 238 20.31 -11.35 -17.29
CA ASP A 238 21.20 -12.52 -17.16
C ASP A 238 21.31 -13.37 -18.43
N LYS A 239 20.57 -13.05 -19.50
CA LYS A 239 20.63 -13.76 -20.78
C LYS A 239 20.98 -12.79 -21.92
N ALA A 240 22.03 -13.09 -22.63
CA ALA A 240 22.58 -12.29 -23.74
C ALA A 240 21.63 -12.11 -24.97
N GLU A 241 20.46 -12.76 -24.98
CA GLU A 241 19.48 -12.71 -26.08
C GLU A 241 18.34 -11.73 -25.86
N ALA A 242 18.17 -11.18 -24.65
CA ALA A 242 17.18 -10.16 -24.40
C ALA A 242 17.81 -8.77 -24.60
N VAL A 243 17.56 -8.13 -25.72
CA VAL A 243 17.79 -6.69 -25.91
C VAL A 243 16.98 -5.97 -24.83
N GLY A 244 17.65 -5.52 -23.76
CA GLY A 244 17.00 -4.79 -22.68
C GLY A 244 16.40 -3.52 -23.26
N GLU A 245 15.09 -3.36 -23.18
CA GLU A 245 14.43 -2.11 -23.52
C GLU A 245 15.03 -1.02 -22.62
N ASP A 246 15.65 -0.01 -23.27
CA ASP A 246 16.16 1.20 -22.62
C ASP A 246 14.95 2.00 -22.06
N ARG A 247 14.56 1.66 -20.83
CA ARG A 247 13.39 2.30 -20.18
C ARG A 247 13.79 3.67 -19.66
N ARG A 248 13.34 4.70 -20.34
CA ARG A 248 13.51 6.09 -19.94
C ARG A 248 12.38 6.48 -18.99
N ILE A 249 12.74 7.01 -17.82
CA ILE A 249 11.77 7.42 -16.79
C ILE A 249 11.58 8.93 -16.74
N GLY A 250 12.45 9.70 -17.43
CA GLY A 250 12.37 11.15 -17.43
C GLY A 250 13.63 11.82 -17.96
N VAL A 251 13.77 13.09 -17.61
CA VAL A 251 14.94 13.92 -17.95
C VAL A 251 15.35 14.80 -16.78
N LEU A 252 16.66 15.04 -16.66
CA LEU A 252 17.30 16.04 -15.83
C LEU A 252 17.74 17.19 -16.72
N TYR A 253 17.24 18.39 -16.49
CA TYR A 253 17.56 19.60 -17.25
C TYR A 253 18.27 20.61 -16.36
N LEU A 254 19.36 21.20 -16.88
CA LEU A 254 20.16 22.21 -16.22
C LEU A 254 20.36 23.39 -17.17
N ASP A 255 20.33 24.61 -16.66
CA ASP A 255 20.61 25.79 -17.46
C ASP A 255 21.45 26.86 -16.73
N SER A 256 22.10 27.72 -17.53
CA SER A 256 22.89 28.85 -17.04
C SER A 256 22.84 30.00 -18.05
N ARG A 257 22.96 31.23 -17.55
CA ARG A 257 23.13 32.44 -18.36
C ARG A 257 24.58 32.69 -18.74
N GLU A 258 25.51 32.00 -18.10
CA GLU A 258 26.94 32.09 -18.40
C GLU A 258 27.31 31.23 -19.62
N LYS A 259 28.02 31.79 -20.60
CA LYS A 259 28.46 31.08 -21.81
C LYS A 259 29.45 29.96 -21.46
N GLY A 260 29.15 28.73 -21.93
CA GLY A 260 30.08 27.59 -21.84
C GLY A 260 30.30 27.03 -20.43
N SER A 261 29.53 27.45 -19.41
CA SER A 261 29.69 26.98 -18.01
C SER A 261 29.44 25.47 -17.87
N LEU A 262 28.59 24.88 -18.70
CA LEU A 262 28.20 23.46 -18.67
C LEU A 262 28.96 22.58 -19.67
N ALA A 263 29.93 23.16 -20.41
CA ALA A 263 30.53 22.49 -21.58
C ALA A 263 31.74 21.58 -21.27
N SER A 264 32.16 21.49 -19.99
CA SER A 264 33.29 20.64 -19.58
C SER A 264 32.99 19.15 -19.78
N SER A 265 33.93 18.42 -20.41
CA SER A 265 33.82 16.97 -20.61
C SER A 265 33.79 16.18 -19.30
N SER A 266 34.51 16.65 -18.28
CA SER A 266 34.50 16.05 -16.94
C SER A 266 33.15 16.25 -16.24
N THR A 267 32.56 17.44 -16.33
CA THR A 267 31.23 17.73 -15.82
C THR A 267 30.18 16.87 -16.48
N ARG A 268 30.25 16.70 -17.80
CA ARG A 268 29.33 15.86 -18.56
C ARG A 268 29.38 14.40 -18.10
N ALA A 269 30.56 13.81 -17.98
CA ALA A 269 30.74 12.42 -17.55
C ALA A 269 30.22 12.21 -16.10
N ALA A 270 30.48 13.18 -15.20
CA ALA A 270 29.96 13.15 -13.82
C ALA A 270 28.42 13.20 -13.80
N LEU A 271 27.80 14.05 -14.63
CA LEU A 271 26.34 14.16 -14.71
C LEU A 271 25.69 12.96 -15.40
N GLU A 272 26.34 12.31 -16.37
CA GLU A 272 25.87 11.05 -16.95
C GLU A 272 25.81 9.94 -15.90
N THR A 273 26.84 9.85 -15.05
CA THR A 273 26.84 8.90 -13.91
C THR A 273 25.75 9.26 -12.89
N LEU A 274 25.64 10.54 -12.53
CA LEU A 274 24.60 11.01 -11.62
C LEU A 274 23.18 10.73 -12.16
N ALA A 275 22.95 10.97 -13.46
CA ALA A 275 21.65 10.73 -14.08
C ALA A 275 21.28 9.23 -14.07
N ALA A 276 22.23 8.33 -14.27
CA ALA A 276 22.03 6.89 -14.21
C ALA A 276 21.66 6.44 -12.78
N GLU A 277 22.44 6.87 -11.78
CA GLU A 277 22.16 6.56 -10.35
C GLU A 277 20.84 7.20 -9.89
N ALA A 278 20.58 8.44 -10.30
CA ALA A 278 19.35 9.14 -10.03
C ALA A 278 18.13 8.42 -10.60
N ALA A 279 18.22 7.88 -11.82
CA ALA A 279 17.13 7.12 -12.43
C ALA A 279 16.75 5.90 -11.57
N VAL A 280 17.73 5.15 -11.08
CA VAL A 280 17.51 3.99 -10.20
C VAL A 280 16.88 4.44 -8.86
N ALA A 281 17.39 5.49 -8.25
CA ALA A 281 16.88 5.99 -6.98
C ALA A 281 15.45 6.52 -7.08
N ILE A 282 15.14 7.27 -8.15
CA ILE A 282 13.79 7.79 -8.42
C ILE A 282 12.80 6.65 -8.64
N GLU A 283 13.16 5.65 -9.45
CA GLU A 283 12.26 4.50 -9.68
C GLU A 283 12.05 3.67 -8.42
N ASN A 284 13.09 3.44 -7.63
CA ASN A 284 12.96 2.76 -6.33
C ASN A 284 12.05 3.54 -5.37
N ALA A 285 12.19 4.86 -5.27
CA ALA A 285 11.33 5.70 -4.44
C ALA A 285 9.88 5.67 -4.92
N ARG A 286 9.65 5.66 -6.24
CA ARG A 286 8.33 5.52 -6.84
C ARG A 286 7.69 4.17 -6.51
N LEU A 287 8.41 3.06 -6.75
CA LEU A 287 7.93 1.71 -6.45
C LEU A 287 7.66 1.51 -4.96
N TYR A 288 8.50 2.06 -4.10
CA TYR A 288 8.29 2.02 -2.66
C TYR A 288 6.99 2.75 -2.28
N ARG A 289 6.77 3.95 -2.80
CA ARG A 289 5.54 4.71 -2.57
C ARG A 289 4.30 3.94 -3.04
N GLU A 290 4.31 3.40 -4.26
CA GLU A 290 3.21 2.59 -4.80
C GLU A 290 2.93 1.36 -3.90
N THR A 291 3.99 0.70 -3.42
CA THR A 291 3.87 -0.45 -2.50
C THR A 291 3.25 -0.06 -1.16
N MET A 292 3.68 1.08 -0.59
CA MET A 292 3.14 1.58 0.68
C MET A 292 1.68 2.02 0.56
N GLU A 293 1.31 2.70 -0.53
CA GLU A 293 -0.08 3.08 -0.81
C GLU A 293 -0.97 1.84 -0.96
N LYS A 294 -0.50 0.81 -1.67
CA LYS A 294 -1.19 -0.47 -1.81
C LYS A 294 -1.35 -1.19 -0.48
N ALA A 295 -0.28 -1.29 0.32
CA ALA A 295 -0.32 -1.93 1.63
C ALA A 295 -1.28 -1.21 2.59
N ARG A 296 -1.32 0.14 2.55
CA ARG A 296 -2.27 0.93 3.31
C ARG A 296 -3.71 0.64 2.89
N MET A 297 -3.97 0.63 1.59
CA MET A 297 -5.31 0.33 1.04
C MET A 297 -5.77 -1.09 1.40
N GLU A 298 -4.87 -2.07 1.35
CA GLU A 298 -5.14 -3.45 1.79
C GLU A 298 -5.46 -3.52 3.28
N GLN A 299 -4.77 -2.75 4.12
CA GLN A 299 -5.03 -2.66 5.55
C GLN A 299 -6.40 -2.01 5.83
N GLU A 300 -6.74 -0.92 5.16
CA GLU A 300 -8.05 -0.27 5.29
C GLU A 300 -9.19 -1.22 4.88
N MET A 301 -8.99 -2.02 3.80
CA MET A 301 -9.94 -3.05 3.38
C MET A 301 -10.08 -4.18 4.41
N ARG A 302 -9.00 -4.59 5.06
CA ARG A 302 -9.06 -5.61 6.12
C ARG A 302 -9.88 -5.13 7.31
N ILE A 303 -9.68 -3.88 7.75
CA ILE A 303 -10.48 -3.29 8.83
C ILE A 303 -11.96 -3.22 8.44
N ALA A 304 -12.28 -2.83 7.21
CA ALA A 304 -13.66 -2.83 6.71
C ALA A 304 -14.29 -4.22 6.72
N ALA A 305 -13.52 -5.26 6.34
CA ALA A 305 -13.94 -6.66 6.39
C ALA A 305 -14.23 -7.13 7.83
N GLU A 306 -13.37 -6.79 8.79
CA GLU A 306 -13.56 -7.11 10.20
C GLU A 306 -14.84 -6.47 10.77
N ILE A 307 -15.11 -5.20 10.38
CA ILE A 307 -16.36 -4.50 10.78
C ILE A 307 -17.56 -5.19 10.16
N GLN A 308 -17.55 -5.49 8.85
CA GLN A 308 -18.65 -6.15 8.16
C GLN A 308 -18.95 -7.53 8.77
N GLN A 309 -17.93 -8.35 8.99
CA GLN A 309 -18.11 -9.65 9.66
C GLN A 309 -18.59 -9.53 11.10
N ALA A 310 -18.28 -8.43 11.79
CA ALA A 310 -18.79 -8.19 13.15
C ALA A 310 -20.28 -7.85 13.16
N LEU A 311 -20.85 -7.37 12.07
CA LEU A 311 -22.28 -7.12 11.93
C LEU A 311 -23.09 -8.40 11.72
N LEU A 312 -22.51 -9.41 11.07
CA LEU A 312 -23.17 -10.69 10.85
C LEU A 312 -23.32 -11.46 12.19
N PRO A 313 -24.45 -12.17 12.40
CA PRO A 313 -24.63 -13.04 13.54
C PRO A 313 -23.51 -14.09 13.65
N LYS A 314 -22.79 -14.10 14.77
CA LYS A 314 -21.60 -14.96 14.99
C LYS A 314 -21.93 -16.35 15.53
N THR A 315 -23.15 -16.52 16.04
CA THR A 315 -23.55 -17.75 16.71
C THR A 315 -24.74 -18.39 16.02
N ASN A 316 -24.71 -19.73 15.98
CA ASN A 316 -25.90 -20.49 15.61
C ASN A 316 -27.04 -20.18 16.58
N ARG A 317 -28.27 -20.15 16.07
CA ARG A 317 -29.47 -19.88 16.87
C ARG A 317 -30.13 -21.19 17.24
N VAL A 318 -30.43 -21.35 18.51
CA VAL A 318 -31.17 -22.48 19.05
C VAL A 318 -32.32 -21.93 19.86
N GLY A 319 -33.53 -22.26 19.46
CA GLY A 319 -34.77 -21.90 20.17
C GLY A 319 -35.46 -23.15 20.72
N ALA A 320 -36.63 -22.97 21.33
CA ALA A 320 -37.42 -24.07 21.83
C ALA A 320 -38.01 -24.97 20.75
N PHE A 321 -38.20 -24.43 19.53
CA PHE A 321 -38.87 -25.08 18.41
C PHE A 321 -38.04 -25.08 17.10
N PHE A 322 -36.81 -24.53 17.12
CA PHE A 322 -35.96 -24.45 15.95
C PHE A 322 -34.48 -24.53 16.29
N ARG A 323 -33.69 -24.92 15.30
CA ARG A 323 -32.23 -24.68 15.21
C ARG A 323 -31.90 -23.99 13.91
N ALA A 324 -30.95 -23.08 13.91
CA ALA A 324 -30.49 -22.41 12.71
C ALA A 324 -28.99 -22.16 12.73
N ALA A 325 -28.39 -22.24 11.56
CA ALA A 325 -26.99 -21.89 11.32
C ALA A 325 -26.87 -21.12 10.01
N ALA A 326 -25.97 -20.14 9.96
CA ALA A 326 -25.65 -19.42 8.73
C ALA A 326 -24.15 -19.11 8.67
N SER A 327 -23.65 -19.01 7.45
CA SER A 327 -22.26 -18.63 7.18
C SER A 327 -22.18 -17.92 5.83
N SER A 328 -21.23 -17.01 5.72
CA SER A 328 -20.88 -16.29 4.50
C SER A 328 -19.38 -16.33 4.28
N LEU A 329 -18.98 -16.63 3.05
CA LEU A 329 -17.60 -16.64 2.58
C LEU A 329 -17.49 -15.64 1.41
N PRO A 330 -17.00 -14.42 1.67
CA PRO A 330 -16.89 -13.41 0.64
C PRO A 330 -15.90 -13.82 -0.46
N CYS A 331 -16.18 -13.47 -1.72
CA CYS A 331 -15.28 -13.70 -2.86
C CYS A 331 -14.08 -12.73 -2.87
N ARG A 332 -14.20 -11.60 -2.18
CA ARG A 332 -13.14 -10.61 -1.94
C ARG A 332 -12.96 -10.38 -0.45
N SER A 333 -12.20 -9.36 -0.08
CA SER A 333 -12.05 -9.00 1.35
C SER A 333 -13.38 -8.66 2.02
N ILE A 334 -14.34 -8.10 1.26
CA ILE A 334 -15.67 -7.69 1.71
C ILE A 334 -16.71 -8.10 0.67
N GLY A 335 -17.92 -8.47 1.12
CA GLY A 335 -19.00 -9.01 0.29
C GLY A 335 -20.25 -8.14 0.21
N GLY A 336 -21.13 -8.48 -0.75
CA GLY A 336 -22.48 -7.92 -0.91
C GLY A 336 -23.52 -8.64 -0.06
N ASP A 337 -23.31 -9.92 0.21
CA ASP A 337 -24.21 -10.76 0.96
C ASP A 337 -24.34 -10.37 2.44
N PHE A 338 -25.54 -10.52 2.96
CA PHE A 338 -25.80 -10.43 4.40
C PHE A 338 -26.88 -11.41 4.82
N TYR A 339 -26.85 -11.80 6.08
CA TYR A 339 -27.92 -12.55 6.71
C TYR A 339 -28.15 -12.05 8.13
N ASP A 340 -29.37 -12.25 8.66
CA ASP A 340 -29.68 -11.85 10.02
C ASP A 340 -30.79 -12.70 10.64
N TYR A 341 -30.85 -12.67 11.97
CA TYR A 341 -31.90 -13.25 12.79
C TYR A 341 -32.51 -12.17 13.68
N VAL A 342 -33.83 -12.12 13.73
CA VAL A 342 -34.57 -11.15 14.54
C VAL A 342 -35.54 -11.88 15.45
N ASP A 343 -35.47 -11.58 16.76
CA ASP A 343 -36.46 -12.08 17.70
C ASP A 343 -37.76 -11.28 17.52
N LEU A 344 -38.82 -11.96 17.14
CA LEU A 344 -40.15 -11.37 16.88
C LEU A 344 -41.09 -11.57 18.08
N PRO A 345 -42.19 -10.79 18.15
CA PRO A 345 -43.23 -11.02 19.15
C PRO A 345 -43.76 -12.46 19.12
N GLN A 346 -44.35 -12.90 20.24
CA GLN A 346 -44.89 -14.26 20.42
C GLN A 346 -43.84 -15.37 20.25
N ALA A 347 -42.59 -15.08 20.61
CA ALA A 347 -41.45 -16.00 20.49
C ALA A 347 -41.17 -16.48 19.05
N ALA A 348 -41.66 -15.78 18.03
CA ALA A 348 -41.35 -16.12 16.62
C ALA A 348 -39.92 -15.73 16.27
N LEU A 349 -39.31 -16.48 15.33
CA LEU A 349 -38.00 -16.20 14.74
C LEU A 349 -38.16 -15.54 13.38
N GLY A 350 -37.66 -14.31 13.25
CA GLY A 350 -37.42 -13.70 11.94
C GLY A 350 -36.03 -14.10 11.44
N PHE A 351 -35.89 -14.38 10.14
CA PHE A 351 -34.63 -14.69 9.49
C PHE A 351 -34.61 -14.15 8.07
N ALA A 352 -33.45 -13.64 7.65
CA ALA A 352 -33.29 -13.08 6.32
C ALA A 352 -31.95 -13.42 5.72
N LEU A 353 -31.90 -13.50 4.40
CA LEU A 353 -30.70 -13.54 3.57
C LEU A 353 -30.92 -12.61 2.39
N GLY A 354 -29.94 -11.78 2.08
CA GLY A 354 -29.98 -10.85 0.96
C GLY A 354 -28.63 -10.68 0.30
N ASP A 355 -28.66 -10.33 -0.98
CA ASP A 355 -27.49 -10.03 -1.79
C ASP A 355 -27.64 -8.66 -2.44
N VAL A 356 -26.58 -7.88 -2.40
CA VAL A 356 -26.47 -6.52 -2.96
C VAL A 356 -25.78 -6.56 -4.30
N ALA A 357 -26.45 -6.10 -5.35
CA ALA A 357 -25.91 -6.02 -6.70
C ALA A 357 -24.56 -5.28 -6.76
N GLY A 358 -23.54 -5.98 -7.26
CA GLY A 358 -22.17 -5.48 -7.41
C GLY A 358 -21.22 -6.03 -6.36
N LYS A 359 -19.92 -5.65 -6.45
CA LYS A 359 -18.86 -6.22 -5.61
C LYS A 359 -17.98 -5.14 -4.98
N GLY A 360 -17.34 -5.51 -3.89
CA GLY A 360 -16.37 -4.66 -3.19
C GLY A 360 -16.99 -3.58 -2.29
N PRO A 361 -16.25 -2.49 -1.96
CA PRO A 361 -16.65 -1.54 -0.92
C PRO A 361 -18.05 -0.93 -1.06
N PRO A 362 -18.52 -0.54 -2.25
CA PRO A 362 -19.86 0.01 -2.38
C PRO A 362 -20.98 -1.01 -2.08
N ALA A 363 -20.81 -2.28 -2.47
CA ALA A 363 -21.77 -3.34 -2.16
C ALA A 363 -21.77 -3.67 -0.65
N ALA A 364 -20.60 -3.75 -0.04
CA ALA A 364 -20.44 -4.00 1.38
C ALA A 364 -21.06 -2.91 2.27
N LEU A 365 -20.91 -1.64 1.89
CA LEU A 365 -21.56 -0.52 2.60
C LEU A 365 -23.08 -0.59 2.51
N LEU A 366 -23.59 -0.93 1.32
CA LEU A 366 -25.03 -1.09 1.11
C LEU A 366 -25.57 -2.31 1.85
N SER A 367 -24.82 -3.42 1.87
CA SER A 367 -25.14 -4.62 2.65
C SER A 367 -25.28 -4.30 4.15
N ALA A 368 -24.30 -3.61 4.74
CA ALA A 368 -24.36 -3.19 6.14
C ALA A 368 -25.55 -2.24 6.42
N MET A 369 -25.83 -1.31 5.50
CA MET A 369 -27.01 -0.44 5.61
C MET A 369 -28.30 -1.24 5.53
N MET A 370 -28.40 -2.19 4.59
CA MET A 370 -29.58 -3.05 4.43
C MET A 370 -29.83 -3.91 5.66
N GLN A 371 -28.81 -4.51 6.22
CA GLN A 371 -28.91 -5.29 7.47
C GLN A 371 -29.49 -4.45 8.59
N GLY A 372 -28.96 -3.23 8.81
CA GLY A 372 -29.49 -2.33 9.85
C GLY A 372 -30.92 -1.88 9.59
N MET A 373 -31.27 -1.58 8.33
CA MET A 373 -32.64 -1.22 7.96
C MET A 373 -33.60 -2.39 8.12
N PHE A 374 -33.19 -3.59 7.71
CA PHE A 374 -33.97 -4.81 7.86
C PHE A 374 -34.25 -5.10 9.35
N ALA A 375 -33.22 -5.15 10.18
CA ALA A 375 -33.41 -5.42 11.61
C ALA A 375 -34.38 -4.45 12.29
N ALA A 376 -34.29 -3.14 11.94
CA ALA A 376 -35.21 -2.13 12.47
C ALA A 376 -36.65 -2.29 11.98
N GLN A 377 -36.86 -2.65 10.71
CA GLN A 377 -38.18 -2.79 10.12
C GLN A 377 -38.83 -4.13 10.49
N ALA A 378 -38.08 -5.23 10.53
CA ALA A 378 -38.57 -6.55 10.91
C ALA A 378 -39.18 -6.55 12.33
N ALA A 379 -38.50 -5.89 13.29
CA ALA A 379 -38.97 -5.78 14.65
C ALA A 379 -40.26 -4.94 14.81
N SER A 380 -40.55 -4.04 13.85
CA SER A 380 -41.67 -3.08 13.91
C SER A 380 -42.79 -3.36 12.92
N SER A 381 -42.69 -4.39 12.09
CA SER A 381 -43.67 -4.73 11.06
C SER A 381 -44.51 -5.92 11.49
N ASP A 382 -45.78 -5.93 11.04
CA ASP A 382 -46.71 -7.00 11.35
C ASP A 382 -46.50 -8.27 10.51
N SER A 383 -45.82 -8.11 9.34
CA SER A 383 -45.57 -9.23 8.43
C SER A 383 -44.33 -9.04 7.57
N PRO A 384 -43.77 -10.12 6.96
CA PRO A 384 -42.63 -10.07 6.06
C PRO A 384 -42.82 -9.14 4.86
N SER A 385 -43.95 -9.16 4.19
CA SER A 385 -44.23 -8.30 3.02
C SER A 385 -44.25 -6.81 3.39
N GLN A 386 -44.77 -6.45 4.55
CA GLN A 386 -44.77 -5.08 5.07
C GLN A 386 -43.34 -4.61 5.38
N ALA A 387 -42.54 -5.45 6.05
CA ALA A 387 -41.14 -5.14 6.35
C ALA A 387 -40.35 -4.85 5.06
N ILE A 388 -40.45 -5.74 4.06
CA ILE A 388 -39.78 -5.58 2.76
C ILE A 388 -40.29 -4.33 2.04
N THR A 389 -41.59 -4.05 2.06
CA THR A 389 -42.15 -2.82 1.45
C THR A 389 -41.56 -1.56 2.05
N ARG A 390 -41.40 -1.51 3.38
CA ARG A 390 -40.79 -0.36 4.07
C ARG A 390 -39.30 -0.22 3.76
N VAL A 391 -38.57 -1.34 3.71
CA VAL A 391 -37.16 -1.37 3.32
C VAL A 391 -36.99 -0.91 1.86
N ASN A 392 -37.84 -1.39 0.95
CA ASN A 392 -37.85 -0.98 -0.46
C ASN A 392 -38.02 0.54 -0.60
N LEU A 393 -39.03 1.11 0.05
CA LEU A 393 -39.30 2.54 0.00
C LEU A 393 -38.15 3.35 0.59
N ALA A 394 -37.58 2.89 1.70
CA ALA A 394 -36.45 3.55 2.34
C ALA A 394 -35.18 3.53 1.50
N LEU A 395 -34.92 2.45 0.77
CA LEU A 395 -33.80 2.31 -0.15
C LEU A 395 -34.02 3.17 -1.41
N TYR A 396 -35.18 3.06 -2.04
CA TYR A 396 -35.55 3.82 -3.25
C TYR A 396 -35.40 5.33 -3.04
N ARG A 397 -35.91 5.87 -1.92
CA ARG A 397 -35.84 7.29 -1.57
C ARG A 397 -34.40 7.84 -1.37
N ARG A 398 -33.42 6.97 -1.18
CA ARG A 398 -32.02 7.38 -1.07
C ARG A 398 -31.37 7.64 -2.42
N GLY A 399 -32.01 7.26 -3.54
CA GLY A 399 -31.54 7.55 -4.89
C GLY A 399 -30.18 6.95 -5.20
N ILE A 400 -29.87 5.77 -4.65
CA ILE A 400 -28.60 5.07 -4.94
C ILE A 400 -28.74 4.47 -6.33
N GLU A 401 -28.30 5.21 -7.33
CA GLU A 401 -28.41 4.84 -8.74
C GLU A 401 -27.71 3.49 -9.02
N SER A 402 -28.38 2.67 -9.85
CA SER A 402 -27.87 1.41 -10.41
C SER A 402 -27.59 0.29 -9.39
N ARG A 403 -28.14 0.37 -8.16
CA ARG A 403 -27.98 -0.69 -7.18
C ARG A 403 -29.31 -1.15 -6.64
N PHE A 404 -29.48 -2.45 -6.59
CA PHE A 404 -30.64 -3.14 -6.06
C PHE A 404 -30.18 -4.25 -5.11
N VAL A 405 -31.14 -4.79 -4.37
CA VAL A 405 -30.88 -5.85 -3.41
C VAL A 405 -31.91 -6.95 -3.62
N THR A 406 -31.46 -8.18 -3.68
CA THR A 406 -32.33 -9.34 -3.54
C THR A 406 -32.48 -9.68 -2.06
N LEU A 407 -33.67 -9.99 -1.57
CA LEU A 407 -33.91 -10.21 -0.16
C LEU A 407 -34.98 -11.27 0.04
N MET A 408 -34.66 -12.31 0.79
CA MET A 408 -35.63 -13.26 1.35
C MET A 408 -35.82 -12.97 2.84
N TYR A 409 -37.08 -12.84 3.27
CA TYR A 409 -37.44 -12.71 4.69
C TYR A 409 -38.52 -13.70 5.07
N GLY A 410 -38.25 -14.47 6.15
CA GLY A 410 -39.19 -15.43 6.74
C GLY A 410 -39.42 -15.17 8.23
N ALA A 411 -40.62 -15.44 8.70
CA ALA A 411 -41.03 -15.42 10.09
C ALA A 411 -41.59 -16.80 10.49
N LEU A 412 -40.86 -17.55 11.31
CA LEU A 412 -41.24 -18.87 11.80
C LEU A 412 -41.80 -18.76 13.21
N ARG A 413 -43.02 -19.28 13.42
CA ARG A 413 -43.72 -19.31 14.72
C ARG A 413 -43.54 -20.66 15.44
N PRO A 414 -43.74 -20.68 16.75
CA PRO A 414 -43.67 -21.93 17.52
C PRO A 414 -44.63 -23.03 17.08
N ASP A 415 -45.77 -22.65 16.48
CA ASP A 415 -46.77 -23.60 15.94
C ASP A 415 -46.41 -24.17 14.56
N GLY A 416 -45.21 -23.88 14.04
CA GLY A 416 -44.74 -24.33 12.74
C GLY A 416 -45.25 -23.52 11.54
N GLN A 417 -45.98 -22.43 11.77
CA GLN A 417 -46.37 -21.54 10.69
C GLN A 417 -45.20 -20.70 10.26
N LEU A 418 -44.78 -20.89 9.00
CA LEU A 418 -43.78 -20.08 8.32
C LEU A 418 -44.47 -19.10 7.39
N THR A 419 -44.40 -17.80 7.67
CA THR A 419 -44.80 -16.75 6.73
C THR A 419 -43.54 -16.19 6.08
N TYR A 420 -43.50 -16.07 4.75
CA TYR A 420 -42.33 -15.58 4.05
C TYR A 420 -42.68 -14.66 2.87
N CYS A 421 -41.70 -13.87 2.45
CA CYS A 421 -41.73 -13.02 1.27
C CYS A 421 -40.36 -13.04 0.59
N ASN A 422 -40.33 -13.38 -0.71
CA ASN A 422 -39.11 -13.40 -1.51
C ASN A 422 -39.07 -12.19 -2.46
N ALA A 423 -38.18 -11.26 -2.23
CA ALA A 423 -38.00 -10.08 -3.07
C ALA A 423 -36.86 -10.29 -4.07
N GLY A 424 -37.08 -11.16 -5.06
CA GLY A 424 -36.17 -11.43 -6.17
C GLY A 424 -34.90 -12.19 -5.79
N HIS A 425 -34.85 -12.82 -4.62
CA HIS A 425 -33.73 -13.64 -4.19
C HIS A 425 -33.85 -15.07 -4.70
N ASN A 426 -32.76 -15.83 -4.72
CA ASN A 426 -32.76 -17.26 -5.03
C ASN A 426 -33.78 -17.95 -4.14
N PRO A 427 -34.77 -18.67 -4.70
CA PRO A 427 -35.83 -19.27 -3.89
C PRO A 427 -35.27 -20.26 -2.88
N PRO A 428 -35.51 -20.07 -1.56
CA PRO A 428 -35.16 -21.05 -0.57
C PRO A 428 -35.81 -22.40 -0.82
N LEU A 429 -35.14 -23.46 -0.39
CA LEU A 429 -35.63 -24.83 -0.51
C LEU A 429 -36.21 -25.28 0.83
N LEU A 430 -37.49 -25.61 0.85
CA LEU A 430 -38.13 -26.36 1.92
C LEU A 430 -38.00 -27.84 1.64
N VAL A 431 -37.23 -28.56 2.46
CA VAL A 431 -36.99 -30.01 2.35
C VAL A 431 -37.69 -30.71 3.51
N SER A 432 -38.59 -31.67 3.18
CA SER A 432 -39.26 -32.47 4.22
C SER A 432 -38.27 -33.26 5.08
N ALA A 433 -38.65 -33.56 6.32
CA ALA A 433 -37.85 -34.34 7.25
C ALA A 433 -37.31 -35.69 6.68
N ARG A 434 -38.05 -36.28 5.74
CA ARG A 434 -37.66 -37.51 5.01
C ARG A 434 -36.81 -37.26 3.78
N GLY A 435 -36.68 -35.98 3.34
CA GLY A 435 -35.98 -35.63 2.10
C GLY A 435 -36.70 -35.99 0.81
N ASP A 436 -37.95 -36.47 0.88
CA ASP A 436 -38.71 -36.95 -0.25
C ASP A 436 -39.50 -35.84 -0.97
N ARG A 437 -39.71 -34.72 -0.33
CA ARG A 437 -40.40 -33.55 -0.91
C ARG A 437 -39.52 -32.31 -0.76
N VAL A 438 -39.37 -31.61 -1.87
CA VAL A 438 -38.70 -30.32 -1.96
C VAL A 438 -39.65 -29.30 -2.56
N THR A 439 -39.81 -28.15 -1.90
CA THR A 439 -40.66 -27.05 -2.34
C THR A 439 -39.81 -25.78 -2.43
N ARG A 440 -39.91 -25.04 -3.52
CA ARG A 440 -39.26 -23.74 -3.66
C ARG A 440 -40.17 -22.65 -3.09
N LEU A 441 -39.58 -21.73 -2.30
CA LEU A 441 -40.30 -20.63 -1.69
C LEU A 441 -40.19 -19.39 -2.58
N GLU A 442 -41.12 -19.26 -3.56
CA GLU A 442 -41.03 -18.26 -4.65
C GLU A 442 -41.95 -17.05 -4.44
N THR A 443 -42.94 -17.15 -3.51
CA THR A 443 -43.91 -16.06 -3.32
C THR A 443 -43.25 -14.80 -2.80
N GLY A 444 -43.52 -13.67 -3.46
CA GLY A 444 -42.95 -12.38 -3.06
C GLY A 444 -43.15 -11.26 -4.07
N GLY A 445 -42.07 -10.67 -4.57
CA GLY A 445 -42.12 -9.54 -5.46
C GLY A 445 -40.79 -9.26 -6.16
N PRO A 446 -40.64 -8.10 -6.82
CA PRO A 446 -39.40 -7.75 -7.50
C PRO A 446 -38.29 -7.44 -6.52
N ILE A 447 -37.05 -7.28 -7.03
CA ILE A 447 -35.88 -6.85 -6.28
C ILE A 447 -36.11 -5.52 -5.54
N VAL A 448 -35.50 -5.37 -4.39
CA VAL A 448 -35.65 -4.20 -3.49
C VAL A 448 -34.84 -3.00 -4.02
N GLY A 449 -35.44 -1.82 -3.98
CA GLY A 449 -34.78 -0.54 -4.28
C GLY A 449 -34.90 -0.07 -5.73
N LEU A 450 -35.47 -0.88 -6.64
CA LEU A 450 -35.58 -0.54 -8.05
C LEU A 450 -36.87 0.23 -8.39
N PHE A 451 -37.99 -0.13 -7.75
CA PHE A 451 -39.31 0.46 -8.04
C PHE A 451 -39.96 0.99 -6.77
N GLU A 452 -40.39 2.28 -6.76
CA GLU A 452 -41.02 2.91 -5.59
C GLU A 452 -42.31 2.18 -5.18
N GLY A 453 -43.16 1.85 -6.16
CA GLY A 453 -44.46 1.22 -5.95
C GLY A 453 -44.43 -0.31 -6.05
N ALA A 454 -43.30 -0.96 -5.82
CA ALA A 454 -43.20 -2.41 -5.84
C ALA A 454 -44.19 -3.03 -4.84
N LYS A 455 -44.88 -4.06 -5.30
CA LYS A 455 -45.80 -4.88 -4.48
C LYS A 455 -45.08 -6.16 -4.10
N PHE A 456 -45.22 -6.53 -2.83
CA PHE A 456 -44.64 -7.74 -2.27
C PHE A 456 -45.77 -8.58 -1.66
N ASP A 457 -45.94 -9.78 -2.16
CA ASP A 457 -46.89 -10.77 -1.66
C ASP A 457 -46.17 -11.67 -0.63
N GLU A 458 -46.93 -12.24 0.28
CA GLU A 458 -46.44 -13.21 1.25
C GLU A 458 -47.25 -14.48 1.25
N GLU A 459 -46.65 -15.57 1.66
CA GLU A 459 -47.31 -16.88 1.77
C GLU A 459 -47.01 -17.45 3.16
N THR A 460 -48.02 -18.14 3.71
CA THR A 460 -47.88 -18.88 4.95
C THR A 460 -48.03 -20.37 4.68
N ILE A 461 -47.03 -21.13 5.11
CA ILE A 461 -46.99 -22.59 5.01
C ILE A 461 -46.79 -23.22 6.39
N ALA A 462 -47.34 -24.44 6.56
CA ALA A 462 -47.16 -25.18 7.81
C ALA A 462 -45.98 -26.15 7.67
N LEU A 463 -45.01 -26.06 8.57
CA LEU A 463 -43.88 -26.97 8.69
C LEU A 463 -44.23 -28.14 9.62
N SER A 464 -43.66 -29.30 9.32
CA SER A 464 -43.68 -30.45 10.21
C SER A 464 -42.35 -30.57 10.99
N PRO A 465 -42.35 -31.08 12.21
CA PRO A 465 -41.11 -31.31 12.91
C PRO A 465 -40.10 -32.13 12.09
N GLY A 466 -38.86 -31.60 12.00
CA GLY A 466 -37.79 -32.14 11.20
C GLY A 466 -37.67 -31.55 9.80
N ASP A 467 -38.58 -30.70 9.34
CA ASP A 467 -38.47 -30.00 8.05
C ASP A 467 -37.33 -28.98 8.07
N TRP A 468 -36.69 -28.81 6.90
CA TRP A 468 -35.54 -27.93 6.69
C TRP A 468 -35.88 -26.80 5.75
N ILE A 469 -35.38 -25.59 6.08
CA ILE A 469 -35.38 -24.44 5.17
C ILE A 469 -33.93 -24.11 4.86
N ILE A 470 -33.57 -24.12 3.57
CA ILE A 470 -32.22 -23.84 3.10
C ILE A 470 -32.28 -22.58 2.23
N LEU A 471 -31.69 -21.49 2.73
CA LEU A 471 -31.48 -20.26 1.98
C LEU A 471 -30.04 -20.25 1.46
N PHE A 472 -29.85 -19.71 0.26
CA PHE A 472 -28.51 -19.63 -0.35
C PHE A 472 -28.46 -18.46 -1.33
N SER A 473 -27.28 -17.80 -1.44
CA SER A 473 -27.03 -16.81 -2.48
C SER A 473 -26.70 -17.49 -3.82
N ASP A 474 -26.71 -16.70 -4.89
CA ASP A 474 -26.35 -17.16 -6.25
C ASP A 474 -24.91 -17.71 -6.31
N GLY A 475 -23.97 -17.16 -5.50
CA GLY A 475 -22.62 -17.69 -5.39
C GLY A 475 -22.53 -19.14 -4.92
N VAL A 476 -23.60 -19.71 -4.33
CA VAL A 476 -23.69 -21.16 -4.04
C VAL A 476 -24.15 -21.92 -5.28
N SER A 477 -25.27 -21.53 -5.88
CA SER A 477 -25.88 -22.25 -7.01
C SER A 477 -25.12 -22.08 -8.33
N GLU A 478 -24.54 -20.89 -8.55
CA GLU A 478 -23.77 -20.53 -9.75
C GLU A 478 -22.26 -20.74 -9.58
N ALA A 479 -21.81 -21.36 -8.47
CA ALA A 479 -20.42 -21.73 -8.27
C ALA A 479 -19.92 -22.59 -9.43
N LEU A 480 -18.83 -22.15 -10.09
CA LEU A 480 -18.32 -22.78 -11.31
C LEU A 480 -17.23 -23.82 -11.03
N SER A 481 -17.31 -24.96 -11.68
CA SER A 481 -16.22 -25.90 -11.78
C SER A 481 -15.13 -25.41 -12.76
N VAL A 482 -13.97 -26.07 -12.77
CA VAL A 482 -12.91 -25.83 -13.78
C VAL A 482 -13.41 -26.04 -15.21
N ALA A 483 -14.43 -26.89 -15.41
CA ALA A 483 -15.05 -27.13 -16.71
C ALA A 483 -16.09 -26.08 -17.09
N GLY A 484 -16.38 -25.11 -16.20
CA GLY A 484 -17.39 -24.07 -16.42
C GLY A 484 -18.83 -24.53 -16.16
N GLU A 485 -19.02 -25.65 -15.46
CA GLU A 485 -20.34 -26.12 -15.04
C GLU A 485 -20.75 -25.45 -13.73
N GLU A 486 -22.04 -25.08 -13.59
CA GLU A 486 -22.61 -24.56 -12.35
C GLU A 486 -22.89 -25.67 -11.34
N TYR A 487 -22.75 -25.38 -10.06
CA TYR A 487 -23.09 -26.29 -8.97
C TYR A 487 -24.56 -26.69 -9.01
N GLY A 488 -25.45 -25.72 -9.08
CA GLY A 488 -26.89 -25.88 -9.28
C GLY A 488 -27.66 -26.34 -8.05
N GLU A 489 -28.95 -26.02 -8.02
CA GLU A 489 -29.88 -26.39 -6.94
C GLU A 489 -29.98 -27.90 -6.70
N GLY A 490 -29.87 -28.71 -7.78
CA GLY A 490 -29.93 -30.17 -7.67
C GLY A 490 -28.86 -30.76 -6.75
N ARG A 491 -27.65 -30.20 -6.76
CA ARG A 491 -26.58 -30.62 -5.84
C ARG A 491 -26.82 -30.14 -4.41
N ILE A 492 -27.43 -28.95 -4.23
CA ILE A 492 -27.85 -28.46 -2.91
C ILE A 492 -28.85 -29.45 -2.27
N VAL A 493 -29.89 -29.83 -3.02
CA VAL A 493 -30.87 -30.83 -2.58
C VAL A 493 -30.23 -32.17 -2.27
N ALA A 494 -29.37 -32.67 -3.15
CA ALA A 494 -28.69 -33.93 -2.94
C ALA A 494 -27.77 -33.90 -1.71
N CYS A 495 -27.11 -32.78 -1.43
CA CYS A 495 -26.31 -32.57 -0.24
C CYS A 495 -27.21 -32.60 1.02
N ALA A 496 -28.32 -31.89 1.02
CA ALA A 496 -29.30 -31.86 2.12
C ALA A 496 -29.84 -33.28 2.41
N GLN A 497 -30.21 -34.04 1.38
CA GLN A 497 -30.72 -35.40 1.54
C GLN A 497 -29.67 -36.36 2.13
N ARG A 498 -28.42 -36.28 1.66
CA ARG A 498 -27.30 -37.08 2.21
C ARG A 498 -27.00 -36.73 3.68
N SER A 499 -27.27 -35.49 4.06
CA SER A 499 -26.93 -34.92 5.36
C SER A 499 -28.13 -34.79 6.30
N ALA A 500 -29.28 -35.42 6.01
CA ALA A 500 -30.50 -35.32 6.79
C ALA A 500 -30.40 -35.77 8.26
N SER A 501 -29.36 -36.53 8.62
CA SER A 501 -29.08 -36.93 10.01
C SER A 501 -28.23 -35.93 10.79
N LEU A 502 -27.71 -34.88 10.16
CA LEU A 502 -26.89 -33.86 10.79
C LEU A 502 -27.79 -32.81 11.44
N ASP A 503 -27.19 -31.94 12.25
CA ASP A 503 -27.81 -30.69 12.71
C ASP A 503 -27.57 -29.54 11.71
N PRO A 504 -28.23 -28.37 11.83
CA PRO A 504 -28.03 -27.26 10.91
C PRO A 504 -26.58 -26.83 10.70
N PRO A 505 -25.72 -26.70 11.74
CA PRO A 505 -24.28 -26.47 11.56
C PRO A 505 -23.59 -27.55 10.72
N GLY A 506 -23.93 -28.81 10.97
CA GLY A 506 -23.37 -29.95 10.23
C GLY A 506 -23.77 -29.97 8.76
N LEU A 507 -25.04 -29.70 8.45
CA LEU A 507 -25.52 -29.58 7.07
C LEU A 507 -24.87 -28.38 6.36
N LEU A 508 -24.79 -27.24 7.01
CA LEU A 508 -24.14 -26.04 6.47
C LEU A 508 -22.66 -26.32 6.12
N HIS A 509 -21.94 -26.98 7.04
CA HIS A 509 -20.56 -27.37 6.80
C HIS A 509 -20.42 -28.35 5.64
N ALA A 510 -21.31 -29.36 5.55
CA ALA A 510 -21.32 -30.31 4.43
C ALA A 510 -21.59 -29.62 3.09
N LEU A 511 -22.50 -28.66 3.04
CA LEU A 511 -22.80 -27.88 1.84
C LEU A 511 -21.60 -27.07 1.36
N PHE A 512 -20.94 -26.34 2.28
CA PHE A 512 -19.75 -25.55 1.91
C PHE A 512 -18.59 -26.45 1.48
N ALA A 513 -18.40 -27.60 2.10
CA ALA A 513 -17.38 -28.57 1.70
C ALA A 513 -17.67 -29.17 0.31
N ASP A 514 -18.95 -29.48 0.00
CA ASP A 514 -19.38 -30.02 -1.30
C ASP A 514 -19.16 -28.98 -2.43
N VAL A 515 -19.53 -27.71 -2.18
CA VAL A 515 -19.26 -26.59 -3.11
C VAL A 515 -17.75 -26.40 -3.31
N HIS A 516 -16.98 -26.40 -2.23
CA HIS A 516 -15.52 -26.24 -2.31
C HIS A 516 -14.85 -27.34 -3.13
N GLU A 517 -15.24 -28.62 -2.92
CA GLU A 517 -14.68 -29.73 -3.71
C GLU A 517 -15.10 -29.65 -5.18
N PHE A 518 -16.33 -29.22 -5.47
CA PHE A 518 -16.82 -29.03 -6.83
C PHE A 518 -16.08 -27.93 -7.59
N THR A 519 -15.78 -26.80 -6.91
CA THR A 519 -15.10 -25.65 -7.50
C THR A 519 -13.59 -25.74 -7.45
N LYS A 520 -13.03 -26.83 -6.95
CA LYS A 520 -11.58 -26.99 -6.72
C LYS A 520 -10.74 -26.67 -7.96
N GLY A 521 -9.88 -25.65 -7.85
CA GLY A 521 -9.05 -25.16 -8.94
C GLY A 521 -9.68 -24.05 -9.80
N ALA A 522 -10.96 -23.72 -9.62
CA ALA A 522 -11.59 -22.54 -10.18
C ALA A 522 -11.56 -21.35 -9.19
N ALA A 523 -11.53 -20.13 -9.70
CA ALA A 523 -11.62 -18.95 -8.85
C ALA A 523 -13.08 -18.75 -8.40
N GLN A 524 -13.25 -18.40 -7.12
CA GLN A 524 -14.59 -18.03 -6.60
C GLN A 524 -15.08 -16.77 -7.33
N SER A 525 -16.26 -16.85 -7.94
CA SER A 525 -16.86 -15.78 -8.74
C SER A 525 -17.68 -14.82 -7.91
N ASP A 526 -18.40 -15.31 -6.89
CA ASP A 526 -19.27 -14.51 -6.03
C ASP A 526 -19.22 -14.94 -4.56
N ASP A 527 -19.91 -14.17 -3.68
CA ASP A 527 -20.00 -14.47 -2.27
C ASP A 527 -20.80 -15.77 -2.07
N ILE A 528 -20.27 -16.70 -1.30
CA ILE A 528 -20.92 -17.98 -0.98
C ILE A 528 -21.59 -17.84 0.38
N THR A 529 -22.91 -17.64 0.40
CA THR A 529 -23.67 -17.47 1.64
C THR A 529 -24.81 -18.47 1.71
N ALA A 530 -24.94 -19.14 2.85
CA ALA A 530 -26.08 -20.04 3.08
C ALA A 530 -26.56 -19.94 4.54
N MET A 531 -27.86 -20.19 4.72
CA MET A 531 -28.52 -20.30 6.00
C MET A 531 -29.38 -21.56 6.00
N VAL A 532 -29.27 -22.33 7.06
CA VAL A 532 -30.04 -23.56 7.26
C VAL A 532 -30.83 -23.45 8.54
N LEU A 533 -32.14 -23.67 8.47
CA LEU A 533 -33.02 -23.76 9.62
C LEU A 533 -33.71 -25.13 9.66
N GLN A 534 -33.89 -25.67 10.85
CA GLN A 534 -34.67 -26.87 11.10
C GLN A 534 -35.77 -26.54 12.09
N TYR A 535 -37.01 -26.89 11.73
CA TYR A 535 -38.12 -26.84 12.68
C TYR A 535 -38.14 -28.12 13.52
N GLU A 536 -38.19 -27.99 14.85
CA GLU A 536 -38.16 -29.14 15.79
C GLU A 536 -39.52 -29.46 16.41
N GLY A 537 -40.47 -28.54 16.36
CA GLY A 537 -41.83 -28.70 16.92
C GLY A 537 -42.05 -28.02 18.24
#